data_40d308fc60ad59f85b45f62c1d514c12
#
_entry.id   40d308fc60ad59f85b45f62c1d514c12
#
_cell.length_a   1.000
_cell.length_b   1.000
_cell.length_c   1.000
_cell.angle_alpha   90.00
_cell.angle_beta   90.00
_cell.angle_gamma   90.00
#
_symmetry.space_group_name_H-M   'P 1'
#
loop_
_entity.id
_entity.type
_entity.pdbx_description
1 polymer ?
#
loop_
_entity_poly.entity_id
_entity_poly.type
_entity_poly.pdbx_seq_one_letter_code
_entity_poly.pdbx_strand_id
1 'polypeptide(L)'
;KIDNLVQIGHNVQIGAYCFLAGHVGIAGSAIIGNGVMIGGQSGVAGHITIGDGAKLAGHSGFMTDVPPGETWVGAPGMPQKEFWKQVVKLKKLVKS
;
A
#
# COMPACT_ATOMS: atom_id res chain seq x y z
N LYS A 1 7.12 -12.61 4.88
CA LYS A 1 8.51 -12.34 4.48
C LYS A 1 8.75 -10.85 4.39
N ILE A 2 9.82 -10.40 4.99
CA ILE A 2 10.24 -8.99 4.94
C ILE A 2 11.58 -8.94 4.20
N ASP A 3 11.62 -8.25 3.07
CA ASP A 3 12.79 -8.15 2.23
C ASP A 3 13.78 -7.08 2.73
N ASN A 4 14.85 -6.83 1.98
CA ASN A 4 15.92 -5.91 2.39
C ASN A 4 15.46 -4.45 2.44
N LEU A 5 16.08 -3.69 3.37
CA LEU A 5 15.90 -2.25 3.47
C LEU A 5 14.45 -1.83 3.75
N VAL A 6 13.67 -2.70 4.40
CA VAL A 6 12.34 -2.35 4.89
C VAL A 6 12.49 -1.58 6.20
N GLN A 7 11.80 -0.46 6.31
CA GLN A 7 11.74 0.37 7.51
C GLN A 7 10.40 0.16 8.20
N ILE A 8 10.44 -0.29 9.45
CA ILE A 8 9.22 -0.52 10.22
C ILE A 8 9.25 0.41 11.43
N GLY A 9 8.28 1.28 11.51
CA GLY A 9 8.18 2.27 12.56
C GLY A 9 7.79 1.68 13.92
N HIS A 10 7.73 2.55 14.92
CA HIS A 10 7.43 2.19 16.31
C HIS A 10 6.00 1.67 16.44
N ASN A 11 5.79 0.61 17.23
CA ASN A 11 4.47 0.04 17.51
C ASN A 11 3.70 -0.48 16.30
N VAL A 12 4.37 -0.81 15.20
CA VAL A 12 3.72 -1.43 14.05
C VAL A 12 3.37 -2.88 14.37
N GLN A 13 2.14 -3.30 14.02
CA GLN A 13 1.70 -4.69 14.13
C GLN A 13 1.62 -5.27 12.73
N ILE A 14 2.26 -6.43 12.52
CA ILE A 14 2.24 -7.12 11.23
C ILE A 14 1.72 -8.53 11.44
N GLY A 15 0.65 -8.88 10.72
CA GLY A 15 0.04 -10.20 10.80
C GLY A 15 0.90 -11.29 10.16
N ALA A 16 0.34 -12.50 10.11
CA ALA A 16 1.03 -13.67 9.57
C ALA A 16 0.99 -13.68 8.03
N TYR A 17 1.97 -14.35 7.43
CA TYR A 17 2.03 -14.60 5.99
C TYR A 17 2.07 -13.34 5.12
N CYS A 18 2.60 -12.25 5.66
CA CYS A 18 2.78 -11.02 4.89
C CYS A 18 4.03 -11.07 4.02
N PHE A 19 4.00 -10.35 2.92
CA PHE A 19 5.16 -10.13 2.06
C PHE A 19 5.40 -8.63 1.91
N LEU A 20 6.55 -8.17 2.41
CA LEU A 20 6.97 -6.77 2.29
C LEU A 20 8.20 -6.74 1.40
N ALA A 21 8.06 -6.17 0.19
CA ALA A 21 9.16 -6.08 -0.75
C ALA A 21 10.19 -5.03 -0.32
N GLY A 22 11.30 -4.97 -1.00
CA GLY A 22 12.42 -4.09 -0.64
C GLY A 22 12.03 -2.60 -0.60
N HIS A 23 12.65 -1.87 0.33
CA HIS A 23 12.46 -0.43 0.50
C HIS A 23 11.04 -0.01 0.89
N VAL A 24 10.21 -0.91 1.40
CA VAL A 24 8.90 -0.54 1.96
C VAL A 24 9.11 0.19 3.28
N GLY A 25 8.38 1.28 3.48
CA GLY A 25 8.38 2.02 4.74
C GLY A 25 7.00 1.95 5.38
N ILE A 26 6.93 1.58 6.66
CA ILE A 26 5.69 1.55 7.42
C ILE A 26 5.84 2.47 8.63
N ALA A 27 5.06 3.54 8.66
CA ALA A 27 5.12 4.51 9.74
C ALA A 27 4.51 3.98 11.03
N GLY A 28 4.82 4.63 12.13
CA GLY A 28 4.50 4.14 13.47
C GLY A 28 3.02 3.88 13.70
N SER A 29 2.73 2.86 14.50
CA SER A 29 1.38 2.47 14.93
C SER A 29 0.45 2.02 13.81
N ALA A 30 0.95 1.74 12.62
CA ALA A 30 0.16 1.12 11.56
C ALA A 30 -0.12 -0.35 11.91
N ILE A 31 -1.25 -0.86 11.45
CA ILE A 31 -1.65 -2.25 11.65
C ILE A 31 -1.75 -2.91 10.27
N ILE A 32 -0.94 -3.93 10.06
CA ILE A 32 -0.94 -4.71 8.83
C ILE A 32 -1.59 -6.05 9.12
N GLY A 33 -2.68 -6.37 8.43
CA GLY A 33 -3.40 -7.62 8.62
C GLY A 33 -2.64 -8.84 8.13
N ASN A 34 -3.32 -9.99 8.12
CA ASN A 34 -2.71 -11.24 7.66
C ASN A 34 -2.70 -11.32 6.14
N GLY A 35 -1.65 -11.92 5.58
CA GLY A 35 -1.58 -12.19 4.14
C GLY A 35 -1.49 -10.95 3.26
N VAL A 36 -1.05 -9.83 3.81
CA VAL A 36 -0.91 -8.57 3.05
C VAL A 36 0.36 -8.62 2.21
N MET A 37 0.26 -8.15 0.97
CA MET A 37 1.41 -8.03 0.08
C MET A 37 1.64 -6.55 -0.23
N ILE A 38 2.86 -6.07 0.04
CA ILE A 38 3.22 -4.67 -0.22
C ILE A 38 4.37 -4.63 -1.21
N GLY A 39 4.14 -4.03 -2.37
CA GLY A 39 5.13 -3.88 -3.42
C GLY A 39 6.27 -2.95 -3.03
N GLY A 40 7.43 -3.11 -3.68
CA GLY A 40 8.65 -2.38 -3.33
C GLY A 40 8.52 -0.87 -3.41
N GLN A 41 9.28 -0.19 -2.56
CA GLN A 41 9.36 1.27 -2.51
C GLN A 41 8.03 1.96 -2.20
N SER A 42 7.13 1.27 -1.52
CA SER A 42 5.86 1.83 -1.09
C SER A 42 5.95 2.35 0.34
N GLY A 43 5.08 3.29 0.68
CA GLY A 43 4.97 3.84 2.03
C GLY A 43 3.57 3.65 2.60
N VAL A 44 3.50 3.34 3.88
CA VAL A 44 2.24 3.21 4.63
C VAL A 44 2.26 4.24 5.76
N ALA A 45 1.25 5.09 5.79
CA ALA A 45 1.14 6.15 6.80
C ALA A 45 0.92 5.57 8.20
N GLY A 46 1.26 6.36 9.22
CA GLY A 46 1.04 5.97 10.60
C GLY A 46 -0.44 5.88 10.96
N HIS A 47 -0.74 5.03 11.94
CA HIS A 47 -2.07 4.88 12.54
C HIS A 47 -3.18 4.42 11.59
N ILE A 48 -2.84 3.87 10.42
CA ILE A 48 -3.85 3.29 9.52
C ILE A 48 -3.84 1.76 9.62
N THR A 49 -4.92 1.15 9.16
CA THR A 49 -5.07 -0.31 9.16
C THR A 49 -5.15 -0.81 7.72
N ILE A 50 -4.28 -1.75 7.38
CA ILE A 50 -4.32 -2.46 6.10
C ILE A 50 -4.99 -3.81 6.35
N GLY A 51 -6.15 -4.02 5.72
CA GLY A 51 -6.97 -5.21 5.96
C GLY A 51 -6.33 -6.50 5.46
N ASP A 52 -6.80 -7.63 6.00
CA ASP A 52 -6.29 -8.95 5.64
C ASP A 52 -6.36 -9.19 4.13
N GLY A 53 -5.30 -9.76 3.59
CA GLY A 53 -5.25 -10.12 2.17
C GLY A 53 -5.17 -8.95 1.20
N ALA A 54 -5.04 -7.73 1.68
CA ALA A 54 -4.89 -6.57 0.81
C ALA A 54 -3.59 -6.65 0.01
N LYS A 55 -3.62 -6.11 -1.21
CA LYS A 55 -2.45 -6.04 -2.08
C LYS A 55 -2.17 -4.58 -2.39
N LEU A 56 -0.99 -4.13 -2.03
CA LEU A 56 -0.55 -2.76 -2.23
C LEU A 56 0.52 -2.72 -3.30
N ALA A 57 0.26 -2.02 -4.40
CA ALA A 57 1.19 -1.96 -5.52
C ALA A 57 2.47 -1.22 -5.14
N GLY A 58 3.55 -1.50 -5.87
CA GLY A 58 4.83 -0.83 -5.67
C GLY A 58 4.80 0.65 -6.02
N HIS A 59 5.78 1.39 -5.49
CA HIS A 59 5.94 2.83 -5.71
C HIS A 59 4.69 3.64 -5.35
N SER A 60 3.98 3.23 -4.32
CA SER A 60 2.71 3.84 -3.92
C SER A 60 2.78 4.37 -2.49
N GLY A 61 1.87 5.28 -2.17
CA GLY A 61 1.75 5.83 -0.82
C GLY A 61 0.33 5.67 -0.30
N PHE A 62 0.17 5.01 0.84
CA PHE A 62 -1.14 4.67 1.39
C PHE A 62 -1.37 5.51 2.64
N MET A 63 -2.36 6.40 2.58
CA MET A 63 -2.63 7.41 3.59
C MET A 63 -3.90 7.12 4.41
N THR A 64 -4.72 6.17 3.96
CA THR A 64 -5.99 5.82 4.61
C THR A 64 -6.07 4.32 4.79
N ASP A 65 -7.02 3.87 5.62
CA ASP A 65 -7.27 2.43 5.82
C ASP A 65 -7.58 1.77 4.48
N VAL A 66 -7.07 0.54 4.31
CA VAL A 66 -7.34 -0.27 3.13
C VAL A 66 -8.20 -1.46 3.53
N PRO A 67 -9.39 -1.63 2.93
CA PRO A 67 -10.26 -2.75 3.26
C PRO A 67 -9.63 -4.10 2.93
N PRO A 68 -10.04 -5.18 3.63
CA PRO A 68 -9.53 -6.52 3.33
C PRO A 68 -9.75 -6.93 1.89
N GLY A 69 -8.78 -7.64 1.32
CA GLY A 69 -8.88 -8.26 0.01
C GLY A 69 -8.82 -7.30 -1.17
N GLU A 70 -8.67 -6.01 -0.94
CA GLU A 70 -8.62 -5.04 -2.04
C GLU A 70 -7.20 -4.84 -2.54
N THR A 71 -7.09 -4.47 -3.82
CA THR A 71 -5.82 -4.10 -4.44
C THR A 71 -5.82 -2.59 -4.66
N TRP A 72 -4.85 -1.92 -4.06
CA TRP A 72 -4.72 -0.47 -4.13
C TRP A 72 -3.41 -0.07 -4.79
N VAL A 73 -3.42 1.09 -5.44
CA VAL A 73 -2.27 1.61 -6.17
C VAL A 73 -2.30 3.14 -6.17
N GLY A 74 -1.14 3.74 -6.24
CA GLY A 74 -0.99 5.18 -6.43
C GLY A 74 -0.47 5.93 -5.22
N ALA A 75 -0.28 7.21 -5.39
CA ALA A 75 0.11 8.15 -4.34
C ALA A 75 -0.71 9.43 -4.51
N PRO A 76 -1.80 9.60 -3.76
CA PRO A 76 -2.24 8.74 -2.65
C PRO A 76 -2.82 7.41 -3.16
N GLY A 77 -2.68 6.37 -2.33
CA GLY A 77 -3.21 5.06 -2.66
C GLY A 77 -4.73 5.06 -2.77
N MET A 78 -5.24 4.34 -3.72
CA MET A 78 -6.66 4.22 -3.99
C MET A 78 -6.97 2.87 -4.61
N PRO A 79 -8.24 2.44 -4.63
CA PRO A 79 -8.59 1.21 -5.33
C PRO A 79 -8.10 1.22 -6.77
N GLN A 80 -7.58 0.10 -7.23
CA GLN A 80 -6.92 0.01 -8.52
C GLN A 80 -7.82 0.46 -9.69
N LYS A 81 -9.09 0.10 -9.65
CA LYS A 81 -10.05 0.48 -10.67
C LYS A 81 -10.19 1.99 -10.79
N GLU A 82 -10.27 2.66 -9.65
CA GLU A 82 -10.37 4.12 -9.57
C GLU A 82 -9.11 4.78 -10.12
N PHE A 83 -7.95 4.25 -9.76
CA PHE A 83 -6.67 4.76 -10.25
C PHE A 83 -6.59 4.75 -11.78
N TRP A 84 -6.90 3.61 -12.39
CA TRP A 84 -6.83 3.49 -13.84
C TRP A 84 -7.85 4.35 -14.56
N LYS A 85 -9.03 4.54 -13.97
CA LYS A 85 -10.00 5.50 -14.52
C LYS A 85 -9.44 6.92 -14.56
N GLN A 86 -8.77 7.33 -13.50
CA GLN A 86 -8.15 8.66 -13.45
C GLN A 86 -7.03 8.79 -14.47
N VAL A 87 -6.18 7.77 -14.60
CA VAL A 87 -5.10 7.77 -15.58
C VAL A 87 -5.63 7.91 -17.00
N VAL A 88 -6.68 7.17 -17.35
CA VAL A 88 -7.29 7.23 -18.68
C VAL A 88 -7.88 8.62 -18.94
N LYS A 89 -8.60 9.19 -17.98
CA LYS A 89 -9.16 10.53 -18.13
C LYS A 89 -8.08 11.58 -18.30
N LEU A 90 -7.01 11.50 -17.52
CA LEU A 90 -5.90 12.43 -17.62
C LEU A 90 -5.24 12.36 -18.99
N LYS A 91 -5.03 11.15 -19.51
CA LYS A 91 -4.46 10.97 -20.85
C LYS A 91 -5.34 11.59 -21.93
N LYS A 92 -6.65 11.44 -21.81
CA LYS A 92 -7.60 12.06 -22.77
C LYS A 92 -7.53 13.57 -22.73
N LEU A 93 -7.42 14.16 -21.54
CA LEU A 93 -7.31 15.60 -21.39
C LEU A 93 -6.03 16.14 -22.04
N VAL A 94 -4.92 15.43 -21.89
CA VAL A 94 -3.64 15.83 -22.45
C VAL A 94 -3.65 15.76 -23.98
N LYS A 95 -4.38 14.80 -24.55
CA LYS A 95 -4.47 14.61 -26.01
C LYS A 95 -5.37 15.63 -26.71
N SER A 96 -6.28 16.23 -26.00
CA SER A 96 -7.14 17.27 -26.56
C SER A 96 -6.48 18.65 -26.51
#